data_8f3d5d597f1db9a1ca94a17e8f38abe9
#
_entry.id   8f3d5d597f1db9a1ca94a17e8f38abe9
#
_cell.length_a   1.000
_cell.length_b   1.000
_cell.length_c   1.000
_cell.angle_alpha   90.00
_cell.angle_beta   90.00
_cell.angle_gamma   90.00
#
_symmetry.space_group_name_H-M   'P 1'
#
loop_
_entity.id
_entity.type
_entity.pdbx_description
1 polymer ?
#
loop_
_entity_poly.entity_id
_entity_poly.type
_entity_poly.pdbx_seq_one_letter_code
_entity_poly.pdbx_strand_id
1 'polypeptide(L)'
;MLAYYGNALPLADSGEDEEEEIDTAAVEASFVLLMRWLHRQPEFTPEMLADKEVQKFIRDHTDTLDRAVDYSVRQRPMDDISIRRLKESNYVFSGFKTFHELNEAFPSLLDADGNRKPFEHFLNDVQKVNETYNRWYLKAEYNFAMASAAMAARWKQWWDDEDRDRYLLQYRTVGDKRVREAHRALHNVTLPITSRFWDEYFPPNGWNCRCTVARVLRSDYPESDEHRAILDGSQATAGRHQEMMRFNPGRQMACFPFYNPYTISRCKDCPDRPGTMGLVKVPDNELCAACKMIREMTRRKETLKIRRKEIQKEASGL
;
A
#
# COMPACT_ATOMS: atom_id res chain seq x y z
N MET A 1 1.62 11.54 -11.23
CA MET A 1 1.12 10.17 -10.94
C MET A 1 1.66 9.12 -11.92
N LEU A 2 1.45 9.24 -13.25
CA LEU A 2 1.94 8.26 -14.23
C LEU A 2 3.41 7.84 -14.03
N ALA A 3 4.28 8.76 -13.62
CA ALA A 3 5.69 8.47 -13.38
C ALA A 3 5.94 7.47 -12.22
N TYR A 4 5.02 7.34 -11.28
CA TYR A 4 5.13 6.44 -10.13
C TYR A 4 4.65 5.02 -10.44
N TYR A 5 3.70 4.91 -11.36
CA TYR A 5 3.10 3.65 -11.79
C TYR A 5 3.60 3.19 -13.16
N GLY A 6 4.61 3.86 -13.73
CA GLY A 6 5.11 3.58 -15.08
C GLY A 6 5.44 2.12 -15.37
N ASN A 7 5.79 1.35 -14.32
CA ASN A 7 6.03 -0.09 -14.40
C ASN A 7 4.81 -0.92 -13.96
N ALA A 8 3.71 -0.29 -13.58
CA ALA A 8 2.46 -0.95 -13.20
C ALA A 8 1.48 -1.06 -14.38
N LEU A 9 1.71 -0.29 -15.45
CA LEU A 9 0.97 -0.46 -16.69
C LEU A 9 1.24 -1.87 -17.23
N PRO A 10 0.22 -2.60 -17.73
CA PRO A 10 0.42 -3.90 -18.32
C PRO A 10 1.47 -3.75 -19.43
N LEU A 11 2.55 -4.50 -19.34
CA LEU A 11 3.35 -4.78 -20.51
C LEU A 11 2.39 -5.51 -21.46
N ALA A 12 2.11 -4.93 -22.60
CA ALA A 12 1.35 -5.58 -23.64
C ALA A 12 1.98 -6.95 -23.87
N ASP A 13 1.16 -8.01 -23.76
CA ASP A 13 1.57 -9.41 -23.82
C ASP A 13 1.99 -10.05 -22.48
N SER A 14 1.02 -10.20 -21.57
CA SER A 14 1.10 -11.17 -20.50
C SER A 14 0.37 -12.43 -20.98
N GLY A 15 1.13 -13.44 -21.39
CA GLY A 15 0.57 -14.76 -21.62
C GLY A 15 -0.13 -15.28 -20.37
N GLU A 16 -1.25 -15.89 -20.57
CA GLU A 16 -2.12 -16.79 -19.79
C GLU A 16 -1.65 -17.23 -18.39
N ASP A 17 -1.44 -16.28 -17.48
CA ASP A 17 -1.68 -16.54 -16.06
C ASP A 17 -3.12 -16.10 -15.84
N GLU A 18 -4.00 -16.97 -15.32
CA GLU A 18 -5.38 -16.62 -14.89
C GLU A 18 -5.25 -15.51 -13.85
N GLU A 19 -5.22 -14.26 -14.34
CA GLU A 19 -5.22 -13.09 -13.48
C GLU A 19 -6.62 -13.02 -12.86
N GLU A 20 -6.71 -13.26 -11.56
CA GLU A 20 -7.94 -13.09 -10.79
C GLU A 20 -8.51 -11.69 -11.09
N GLU A 21 -9.64 -11.64 -11.75
CA GLU A 21 -10.31 -10.39 -12.13
C GLU A 21 -10.77 -9.68 -10.85
N ILE A 22 -10.18 -8.52 -10.60
CA ILE A 22 -10.52 -7.76 -9.39
C ILE A 22 -11.88 -7.12 -9.60
N ASP A 23 -12.84 -7.46 -8.76
CA ASP A 23 -14.15 -6.80 -8.74
C ASP A 23 -14.00 -5.34 -8.28
N THR A 24 -14.05 -4.41 -9.22
CA THR A 24 -13.99 -2.96 -9.01
C THR A 24 -15.36 -2.30 -8.99
N ALA A 25 -16.43 -3.05 -9.22
CA ALA A 25 -17.78 -2.50 -9.40
C ALA A 25 -18.25 -1.63 -8.23
N ALA A 26 -17.93 -2.02 -6.99
CA ALA A 26 -18.27 -1.23 -5.81
C ALA A 26 -17.53 0.11 -5.77
N VAL A 27 -16.24 0.11 -6.16
CA VAL A 27 -15.40 1.32 -6.22
C VAL A 27 -15.89 2.24 -7.34
N GLU A 28 -16.19 1.71 -8.51
CA GLU A 28 -16.72 2.48 -9.65
C GLU A 28 -18.08 3.12 -9.32
N ALA A 29 -18.98 2.38 -8.71
CA ALA A 29 -20.27 2.90 -8.27
C ALA A 29 -20.14 4.00 -7.21
N SER A 30 -19.25 3.82 -6.24
CA SER A 30 -19.02 4.82 -5.20
C SER A 30 -18.25 6.04 -5.71
N PHE A 31 -17.44 5.91 -6.76
CA PHE A 31 -16.81 7.05 -7.43
C PHE A 31 -17.85 8.03 -8.00
N VAL A 32 -18.88 7.54 -8.67
CA VAL A 32 -19.96 8.40 -9.20
C VAL A 32 -20.67 9.15 -8.07
N LEU A 33 -20.93 8.47 -6.95
CA LEU A 33 -21.52 9.09 -5.77
C LEU A 33 -20.60 10.15 -5.14
N LEU A 34 -19.31 9.86 -5.07
CA LEU A 34 -18.29 10.79 -4.59
C LEU A 34 -18.21 12.03 -5.49
N MET A 35 -18.21 11.85 -6.82
CA MET A 35 -18.20 12.98 -7.77
C MET A 35 -19.47 13.82 -7.67
N ARG A 36 -20.64 13.20 -7.44
CA ARG A 36 -21.89 13.91 -7.19
C ARG A 36 -21.86 14.71 -5.89
N TRP A 37 -21.20 14.19 -4.85
CA TRP A 37 -20.96 14.92 -3.62
C TRP A 37 -20.01 16.08 -3.87
N LEU A 38 -18.84 15.85 -4.52
CA LEU A 38 -17.83 16.88 -4.82
C LEU A 38 -18.41 18.03 -5.66
N HIS A 39 -19.26 17.70 -6.65
CA HIS A 39 -19.90 18.67 -7.54
C HIS A 39 -20.76 19.69 -6.76
N ARG A 40 -21.21 19.38 -5.57
CA ARG A 40 -22.01 20.30 -4.71
C ARG A 40 -21.17 21.14 -3.76
N GLN A 41 -19.87 20.83 -3.63
CA GLN A 41 -19.01 21.52 -2.68
C GLN A 41 -18.50 22.85 -3.27
N PRO A 42 -18.50 23.95 -2.49
CA PRO A 42 -17.92 25.22 -2.93
C PRO A 42 -16.39 25.17 -2.95
N GLU A 43 -15.79 24.34 -2.11
CA GLU A 43 -14.36 24.12 -1.93
C GLU A 43 -14.08 22.65 -1.59
N PHE A 44 -12.82 22.24 -1.63
CA PHE A 44 -12.39 20.96 -1.11
C PHE A 44 -11.27 21.19 -0.10
N THR A 45 -11.47 20.70 1.13
CA THR A 45 -10.49 20.77 2.22
C THR A 45 -10.21 19.36 2.77
N PRO A 46 -9.03 19.15 3.42
CA PRO A 46 -8.70 17.86 4.02
C PRO A 46 -9.69 17.36 5.06
N GLU A 47 -10.38 18.27 5.77
CA GLU A 47 -11.38 17.94 6.79
C GLU A 47 -12.58 17.20 6.19
N MET A 48 -12.89 17.46 4.93
CA MET A 48 -13.97 16.80 4.18
C MET A 48 -13.71 15.29 3.94
N LEU A 49 -12.51 14.81 4.19
CA LEU A 49 -12.25 13.36 4.23
C LEU A 49 -13.10 12.64 5.29
N ALA A 50 -13.62 13.35 6.28
CA ALA A 50 -14.51 12.78 7.29
C ALA A 50 -15.98 12.65 6.83
N ASP A 51 -16.35 13.24 5.69
CA ASP A 51 -17.70 13.22 5.18
C ASP A 51 -18.14 11.81 4.79
N LYS A 52 -19.42 11.53 4.94
CA LYS A 52 -20.00 10.17 4.78
C LYS A 52 -19.72 9.57 3.41
N GLU A 53 -19.86 10.35 2.36
CA GLU A 53 -19.67 9.96 0.96
C GLU A 53 -18.19 9.64 0.70
N VAL A 54 -17.29 10.50 1.19
CA VAL A 54 -15.83 10.30 1.08
C VAL A 54 -15.41 9.05 1.87
N GLN A 55 -15.92 8.91 3.10
CA GLN A 55 -15.65 7.73 3.93
C GLN A 55 -16.19 6.44 3.32
N LYS A 56 -17.30 6.50 2.59
CA LYS A 56 -17.81 5.33 1.87
C LYS A 56 -16.83 4.92 0.78
N PHE A 57 -16.36 5.86 -0.01
CA PHE A 57 -15.40 5.58 -1.10
C PHE A 57 -14.07 5.04 -0.56
N ILE A 58 -13.52 5.64 0.52
CA ILE A 58 -12.34 5.12 1.20
C ILE A 58 -12.55 3.68 1.65
N ARG A 59 -13.73 3.33 2.18
CA ARG A 59 -14.03 1.96 2.60
C ARG A 59 -14.10 0.99 1.43
N ASP A 60 -14.74 1.35 0.34
CA ASP A 60 -14.87 0.47 -0.83
C ASP A 60 -13.49 0.13 -1.43
N HIS A 61 -12.58 1.12 -1.49
CA HIS A 61 -11.18 0.89 -1.81
C HIS A 61 -10.48 -0.02 -0.81
N THR A 62 -10.64 0.27 0.49
CA THR A 62 -10.04 -0.52 1.57
C THR A 62 -10.52 -1.96 1.52
N ASP A 63 -11.82 -2.18 1.35
CA ASP A 63 -12.42 -3.51 1.32
C ASP A 63 -11.91 -4.32 0.11
N THR A 64 -11.61 -3.66 -1.00
CA THR A 64 -10.95 -4.31 -2.14
C THR A 64 -9.53 -4.74 -1.79
N LEU A 65 -8.72 -3.87 -1.19
CA LEU A 65 -7.35 -4.20 -0.76
C LEU A 65 -7.33 -5.22 0.40
N ASP A 66 -8.32 -5.19 1.28
CA ASP A 66 -8.46 -6.14 2.39
C ASP A 66 -8.72 -7.57 1.91
N ARG A 67 -9.39 -7.76 0.75
CA ARG A 67 -9.52 -9.09 0.13
C ARG A 67 -8.16 -9.72 -0.19
N ALA A 68 -7.18 -8.91 -0.60
CA ALA A 68 -5.81 -9.39 -0.84
C ALA A 68 -5.15 -9.89 0.46
N VAL A 69 -5.37 -9.19 1.58
CA VAL A 69 -4.91 -9.64 2.91
C VAL A 69 -5.62 -10.93 3.31
N ASP A 70 -6.94 -10.98 3.18
CA ASP A 70 -7.74 -12.15 3.56
C ASP A 70 -7.37 -13.39 2.73
N TYR A 71 -7.06 -13.21 1.44
CA TYR A 71 -6.53 -14.29 0.59
C TYR A 71 -5.21 -14.82 1.14
N SER A 72 -4.27 -13.92 1.44
CA SER A 72 -2.93 -14.30 1.95
C SER A 72 -3.01 -14.98 3.31
N VAL A 73 -3.91 -14.52 4.19
CA VAL A 73 -4.13 -15.11 5.53
C VAL A 73 -4.73 -16.51 5.44
N ARG A 74 -5.61 -16.78 4.46
CA ARG A 74 -6.13 -18.14 4.23
C ARG A 74 -5.02 -19.12 3.85
N GLN A 75 -4.02 -18.66 3.09
CA GLN A 75 -2.87 -19.49 2.70
C GLN A 75 -1.88 -19.67 3.85
N ARG A 76 -1.72 -18.64 4.69
CA ARG A 76 -0.79 -18.64 5.82
C ARG A 76 -1.36 -17.82 6.98
N PRO A 77 -1.92 -18.49 7.99
CA PRO A 77 -2.53 -17.82 9.13
C PRO A 77 -1.57 -16.89 9.89
N MET A 78 -2.10 -15.78 10.35
CA MET A 78 -1.44 -14.82 11.24
C MET A 78 -2.36 -14.49 12.43
N ASP A 79 -1.80 -13.91 13.47
CA ASP A 79 -2.57 -13.40 14.60
C ASP A 79 -3.44 -12.19 14.22
N ASP A 80 -4.52 -11.99 14.98
CA ASP A 80 -5.50 -10.92 14.73
C ASP A 80 -4.89 -9.51 14.74
N ILE A 81 -3.84 -9.31 15.55
CA ILE A 81 -3.16 -7.99 15.64
C ILE A 81 -2.43 -7.70 14.34
N SER A 82 -1.71 -8.69 13.82
CA SER A 82 -1.00 -8.59 12.55
C SER A 82 -1.95 -8.34 11.38
N ILE A 83 -3.04 -9.11 11.29
CA ILE A 83 -4.07 -8.93 10.25
C ILE A 83 -4.67 -7.51 10.33
N ARG A 84 -5.00 -7.06 11.54
CA ARG A 84 -5.55 -5.73 11.75
C ARG A 84 -4.59 -4.63 11.27
N ARG A 85 -3.30 -4.73 11.58
CA ARG A 85 -2.29 -3.75 11.15
C ARG A 85 -2.15 -3.67 9.62
N LEU A 86 -2.17 -4.82 8.95
CA LEU A 86 -2.16 -4.86 7.49
C LEU A 86 -3.39 -4.15 6.91
N LYS A 87 -4.58 -4.40 7.45
CA LYS A 87 -5.83 -3.75 7.02
C LYS A 87 -5.88 -2.25 7.39
N GLU A 88 -5.29 -1.84 8.49
CA GLU A 88 -5.11 -0.42 8.82
C GLU A 88 -4.20 0.28 7.81
N SER A 89 -3.12 -0.38 7.38
CA SER A 89 -2.26 0.14 6.32
C SER A 89 -3.03 0.37 5.02
N ASN A 90 -3.91 -0.57 4.63
CA ASN A 90 -4.79 -0.43 3.47
C ASN A 90 -5.73 0.78 3.60
N TYR A 91 -6.33 0.96 4.79
CA TYR A 91 -7.23 2.10 5.03
C TYR A 91 -6.49 3.44 4.93
N VAL A 92 -5.31 3.55 5.52
CA VAL A 92 -4.48 4.76 5.45
C VAL A 92 -4.08 5.06 4.01
N PHE A 93 -3.65 4.04 3.27
CA PHE A 93 -3.29 4.16 1.86
C PHE A 93 -4.49 4.63 1.01
N SER A 94 -5.66 4.00 1.18
CA SER A 94 -6.91 4.36 0.48
C SER A 94 -7.34 5.80 0.80
N GLY A 95 -7.16 6.26 2.04
CA GLY A 95 -7.44 7.64 2.44
C GLY A 95 -6.58 8.66 1.70
N PHE A 96 -5.27 8.41 1.61
CA PHE A 96 -4.37 9.29 0.84
C PHE A 96 -4.68 9.26 -0.66
N LYS A 97 -4.98 8.09 -1.20
CA LYS A 97 -5.38 7.93 -2.60
C LYS A 97 -6.62 8.77 -2.89
N THR A 98 -7.68 8.64 -2.08
CA THR A 98 -8.92 9.41 -2.21
C THR A 98 -8.67 10.91 -2.13
N PHE A 99 -7.82 11.37 -1.21
CA PHE A 99 -7.43 12.77 -1.13
C PHE A 99 -6.83 13.27 -2.44
N HIS A 100 -5.94 12.51 -3.06
CA HIS A 100 -5.36 12.86 -4.36
C HIS A 100 -6.36 12.84 -5.50
N GLU A 101 -7.25 11.86 -5.55
CA GLU A 101 -8.32 11.80 -6.55
C GLU A 101 -9.24 13.02 -6.49
N LEU A 102 -9.64 13.43 -5.29
CA LEU A 102 -10.46 14.62 -5.09
C LEU A 102 -9.74 15.90 -5.49
N ASN A 103 -8.46 16.04 -5.15
CA ASN A 103 -7.65 17.20 -5.57
C ASN A 103 -7.46 17.26 -7.09
N GLU A 104 -7.36 16.11 -7.78
CA GLU A 104 -7.23 16.06 -9.22
C GLU A 104 -8.57 16.32 -9.93
N ALA A 105 -9.69 15.88 -9.32
CA ALA A 105 -11.02 16.08 -9.87
C ALA A 105 -11.57 17.50 -9.64
N PHE A 106 -11.26 18.12 -8.51
CA PHE A 106 -11.85 19.40 -8.10
C PHE A 106 -11.70 20.55 -9.13
N PRO A 107 -10.53 20.78 -9.75
CA PRO A 107 -10.37 21.82 -10.76
C PRO A 107 -11.28 21.65 -12.00
N SER A 108 -11.71 20.41 -12.29
CA SER A 108 -12.61 20.13 -13.42
C SER A 108 -14.06 20.57 -13.21
N LEU A 109 -14.41 21.05 -12.01
CA LEU A 109 -15.75 21.56 -11.68
C LEU A 109 -16.14 22.82 -12.46
N LEU A 110 -15.14 23.64 -12.83
CA LEU A 110 -15.39 24.92 -13.50
C LEU A 110 -15.08 24.82 -15.00
N ASP A 111 -15.81 25.59 -15.77
CA ASP A 111 -15.50 25.83 -17.19
C ASP A 111 -14.46 26.95 -17.34
N ALA A 112 -14.14 27.30 -18.60
CA ALA A 112 -13.15 28.34 -18.91
C ALA A 112 -13.58 29.75 -18.44
N ASP A 113 -14.88 29.96 -18.27
CA ASP A 113 -15.46 31.23 -17.81
C ASP A 113 -15.62 31.28 -16.28
N GLY A 114 -15.21 30.22 -15.58
CA GLY A 114 -15.32 30.12 -14.12
C GLY A 114 -16.70 29.70 -13.59
N ASN A 115 -17.63 29.31 -14.48
CA ASN A 115 -18.92 28.81 -14.09
C ASN A 115 -18.88 27.32 -13.77
N ARG A 116 -19.74 26.89 -12.83
CA ARG A 116 -19.85 25.47 -12.49
C ARG A 116 -20.47 24.70 -13.66
N LYS A 117 -19.77 23.66 -14.12
CA LYS A 117 -20.26 22.79 -15.19
C LYS A 117 -21.51 22.01 -14.76
N PRO A 118 -22.42 21.67 -15.67
CA PRO A 118 -23.43 20.64 -15.42
C PRO A 118 -22.78 19.33 -14.97
N PHE A 119 -23.44 18.58 -14.08
CA PHE A 119 -22.87 17.37 -13.48
C PHE A 119 -22.38 16.36 -14.52
N GLU A 120 -23.13 16.12 -15.58
CA GLU A 120 -22.77 15.15 -16.63
C GLU A 120 -21.49 15.57 -17.38
N HIS A 121 -21.28 16.86 -17.62
CA HIS A 121 -20.03 17.34 -18.24
C HIS A 121 -18.85 17.16 -17.29
N PHE A 122 -19.03 17.54 -16.03
CA PHE A 122 -18.00 17.32 -15.01
C PHE A 122 -17.67 15.83 -14.84
N LEU A 123 -18.68 14.96 -14.79
CA LEU A 123 -18.48 13.51 -14.65
C LEU A 123 -17.69 12.94 -15.84
N ASN A 124 -17.97 13.39 -17.06
CA ASN A 124 -17.21 12.99 -18.24
C ASN A 124 -15.74 13.45 -18.17
N ASP A 125 -15.48 14.66 -17.70
CA ASP A 125 -14.13 15.21 -17.58
C ASP A 125 -13.28 14.42 -16.59
N VAL A 126 -13.89 13.88 -15.50
CA VAL A 126 -13.19 13.11 -14.49
C VAL A 126 -13.16 11.59 -14.75
N GLN A 127 -13.72 11.09 -15.87
CA GLN A 127 -13.65 9.66 -16.22
C GLN A 127 -12.21 9.17 -16.32
N LYS A 128 -11.31 9.99 -16.85
CA LYS A 128 -9.88 9.64 -16.92
C LYS A 128 -9.26 9.47 -15.52
N VAL A 129 -9.69 10.24 -14.53
CA VAL A 129 -9.29 10.07 -13.12
C VAL A 129 -9.77 8.70 -12.65
N ASN A 130 -11.04 8.38 -12.86
CA ASN A 130 -11.63 7.09 -12.50
C ASN A 130 -10.86 5.90 -13.12
N GLU A 131 -10.67 5.90 -14.43
CA GLU A 131 -9.94 4.85 -15.14
C GLU A 131 -8.51 4.67 -14.60
N THR A 132 -7.82 5.79 -14.37
CA THR A 132 -6.43 5.77 -13.90
C THR A 132 -6.32 5.21 -12.50
N TYR A 133 -7.10 5.75 -11.54
CA TYR A 133 -6.97 5.41 -10.12
C TYR A 133 -7.71 4.12 -9.76
N ASN A 134 -8.92 3.92 -10.30
CA ASN A 134 -9.84 2.89 -9.82
C ASN A 134 -9.81 1.62 -10.67
N ARG A 135 -9.11 1.64 -11.79
CA ARG A 135 -8.88 0.49 -12.65
C ARG A 135 -7.40 0.08 -12.68
N TRP A 136 -6.56 0.92 -13.32
CA TRP A 136 -5.17 0.57 -13.56
C TRP A 136 -4.32 0.54 -12.28
N TYR A 137 -4.41 1.60 -11.48
CA TYR A 137 -3.63 1.66 -10.24
C TYR A 137 -4.16 0.69 -9.21
N LEU A 138 -5.48 0.57 -9.05
CA LEU A 138 -6.06 -0.33 -8.07
C LEU A 138 -5.65 -1.79 -8.30
N LYS A 139 -5.53 -2.24 -9.57
CA LYS A 139 -5.03 -3.59 -9.87
C LYS A 139 -3.59 -3.79 -9.38
N ALA A 140 -2.70 -2.84 -9.68
CA ALA A 140 -1.31 -2.90 -9.23
C ALA A 140 -1.19 -2.82 -7.70
N GLU A 141 -2.03 -2.02 -7.07
CA GLU A 141 -2.10 -1.85 -5.61
C GLU A 141 -2.61 -3.12 -4.93
N TYR A 142 -3.63 -3.76 -5.49
CA TYR A 142 -4.15 -5.05 -5.01
C TYR A 142 -3.06 -6.13 -5.05
N ASN A 143 -2.38 -6.28 -6.19
CA ASN A 143 -1.28 -7.24 -6.35
C ASN A 143 -0.14 -6.96 -5.36
N PHE A 144 0.15 -5.68 -5.12
CA PHE A 144 1.17 -5.27 -4.16
C PHE A 144 0.76 -5.58 -2.72
N ALA A 145 -0.51 -5.30 -2.35
CA ALA A 145 -1.05 -5.63 -1.04
C ALA A 145 -1.04 -7.14 -0.78
N MET A 146 -1.40 -7.95 -1.78
CA MET A 146 -1.37 -9.41 -1.70
C MET A 146 0.05 -9.94 -1.49
N ALA A 147 1.01 -9.48 -2.29
CA ALA A 147 2.42 -9.86 -2.14
C ALA A 147 2.97 -9.43 -0.78
N SER A 148 2.69 -8.20 -0.35
CA SER A 148 3.12 -7.67 0.96
C SER A 148 2.55 -8.47 2.11
N ALA A 149 1.25 -8.79 2.10
CA ALA A 149 0.60 -9.60 3.14
C ALA A 149 1.17 -11.02 3.20
N ALA A 150 1.41 -11.65 2.04
CA ALA A 150 2.02 -12.98 1.98
C ALA A 150 3.45 -12.99 2.53
N MET A 151 4.23 -11.95 2.24
CA MET A 151 5.59 -11.81 2.75
C MET A 151 5.62 -11.42 4.22
N ALA A 152 4.67 -10.61 4.70
CA ALA A 152 4.51 -10.31 6.13
C ALA A 152 4.20 -11.57 6.95
N ALA A 153 3.34 -12.45 6.44
CA ALA A 153 3.03 -13.72 7.10
C ALA A 153 4.27 -14.64 7.20
N ARG A 154 5.06 -14.72 6.12
CA ARG A 154 6.32 -15.49 6.14
C ARG A 154 7.32 -14.90 7.13
N TRP A 155 7.52 -13.57 7.09
CA TRP A 155 8.42 -12.90 8.01
C TRP A 155 8.08 -13.20 9.46
N LYS A 156 6.79 -13.00 9.83
CA LYS A 156 6.33 -13.25 11.19
C LYS A 156 6.61 -14.67 11.64
N GLN A 157 6.26 -15.66 10.83
CA GLN A 157 6.52 -17.06 11.13
C GLN A 157 8.01 -17.34 11.34
N TRP A 158 8.88 -16.77 10.50
CA TRP A 158 10.33 -17.03 10.58
C TRP A 158 10.99 -16.25 11.71
N TRP A 159 10.48 -15.05 12.00
CA TRP A 159 10.99 -14.23 13.11
C TRP A 159 10.67 -14.82 14.47
N ASP A 160 9.48 -15.39 14.64
CA ASP A 160 9.01 -15.98 15.89
C ASP A 160 9.52 -17.43 16.10
N ASP A 161 10.20 -18.02 15.12
CA ASP A 161 10.76 -19.36 15.22
C ASP A 161 11.97 -19.36 16.17
N GLU A 162 11.93 -20.19 17.22
CA GLU A 162 13.02 -20.34 18.20
C GLU A 162 14.32 -20.84 17.56
N ASP A 163 14.22 -21.65 16.50
CA ASP A 163 15.34 -22.18 15.73
C ASP A 163 15.79 -21.29 14.56
N ARG A 164 15.32 -20.04 14.51
CA ARG A 164 15.56 -19.12 13.36
C ARG A 164 17.04 -18.96 12.98
N ASP A 165 17.95 -19.05 13.94
CA ASP A 165 19.39 -18.87 13.73
C ASP A 165 20.04 -20.05 12.98
N ARG A 166 19.32 -21.16 12.83
CA ARG A 166 19.74 -22.32 12.00
C ARG A 166 19.53 -22.06 10.52
N TYR A 167 18.82 -20.97 10.16
CA TYR A 167 18.42 -20.66 8.81
C TYR A 167 18.97 -19.30 8.35
N LEU A 168 19.11 -19.19 7.03
CA LEU A 168 19.29 -17.94 6.32
C LEU A 168 18.06 -17.67 5.47
N LEU A 169 17.85 -16.40 5.16
CA LEU A 169 16.87 -15.98 4.18
C LEU A 169 17.57 -15.77 2.84
N GLN A 170 16.98 -16.28 1.77
CA GLN A 170 17.52 -16.18 0.43
C GLN A 170 16.54 -15.50 -0.51
N TYR A 171 16.96 -14.39 -1.13
CA TYR A 171 16.17 -13.66 -2.11
C TYR A 171 15.99 -14.49 -3.39
N ARG A 172 14.76 -14.64 -3.86
CA ARG A 172 14.41 -15.44 -5.04
C ARG A 172 13.61 -14.62 -6.04
N THR A 173 14.10 -14.55 -7.26
CA THR A 173 13.32 -14.08 -8.41
C THR A 173 12.63 -15.26 -9.07
N VAL A 174 11.56 -15.00 -9.83
CA VAL A 174 10.83 -16.05 -10.59
C VAL A 174 11.69 -16.62 -11.74
N GLY A 175 12.75 -15.90 -12.15
CA GLY A 175 13.71 -16.36 -13.16
C GLY A 175 13.26 -16.18 -14.62
N ASP A 176 12.05 -15.65 -14.87
CA ASP A 176 11.54 -15.43 -16.22
C ASP A 176 12.03 -14.10 -16.85
N LYS A 177 11.63 -13.87 -18.11
CA LYS A 177 12.02 -12.66 -18.87
C LYS A 177 11.39 -11.35 -18.32
N ARG A 178 10.33 -11.47 -17.52
CA ARG A 178 9.63 -10.32 -16.93
C ARG A 178 10.29 -9.80 -15.63
N VAL A 179 11.28 -10.55 -15.09
CA VAL A 179 12.06 -10.09 -13.94
C VAL A 179 12.92 -8.91 -14.34
N ARG A 180 12.79 -7.79 -13.63
CA ARG A 180 13.64 -6.62 -13.85
C ARG A 180 15.11 -6.96 -13.66
N GLU A 181 15.98 -6.48 -14.55
CA GLU A 181 17.41 -6.78 -14.52
C GLU A 181 18.04 -6.43 -13.15
N ALA A 182 17.65 -5.28 -12.60
CA ALA A 182 18.12 -4.86 -11.28
C ALA A 182 17.69 -5.81 -10.15
N HIS A 183 16.51 -6.46 -10.26
CA HIS A 183 16.09 -7.49 -9.29
C HIS A 183 16.82 -8.83 -9.50
N ARG A 184 17.32 -9.12 -10.71
CA ARG A 184 18.12 -10.32 -10.97
C ARG A 184 19.41 -10.32 -10.17
N ALA A 185 20.03 -9.14 -9.98
CA ALA A 185 21.24 -8.99 -9.17
C ALA A 185 21.04 -9.44 -7.72
N LEU A 186 19.81 -9.36 -7.21
CA LEU A 186 19.47 -9.80 -5.85
C LEU A 186 19.21 -11.31 -5.74
N HIS A 187 19.11 -12.04 -6.88
CA HIS A 187 18.83 -13.47 -6.86
C HIS A 187 19.95 -14.23 -6.13
N ASN A 188 19.54 -15.08 -5.18
CA ASN A 188 20.44 -15.84 -4.30
C ASN A 188 21.21 -15.03 -3.26
N VAL A 189 20.94 -13.72 -3.07
CA VAL A 189 21.42 -13.03 -1.87
C VAL A 189 20.89 -13.78 -0.66
N THR A 190 21.81 -14.27 0.18
CA THR A 190 21.53 -15.19 1.29
C THR A 190 22.09 -14.60 2.57
N LEU A 191 21.24 -14.18 3.51
CA LEU A 191 21.62 -13.42 4.70
C LEU A 191 20.78 -13.83 5.91
N PRO A 192 21.30 -13.66 7.15
CA PRO A 192 20.52 -13.87 8.37
C PRO A 192 19.27 -12.99 8.37
N ILE A 193 18.19 -13.43 9.00
CA ILE A 193 16.96 -12.64 9.14
C ILE A 193 17.18 -11.31 9.87
N THR A 194 18.27 -11.20 10.65
CA THR A 194 18.68 -10.00 11.38
C THR A 194 19.44 -8.98 10.53
N SER A 195 19.83 -9.36 9.29
CA SER A 195 20.56 -8.47 8.38
C SER A 195 19.77 -7.20 8.06
N ARG A 196 20.47 -6.07 7.99
CA ARG A 196 19.90 -4.76 7.59
C ARG A 196 19.40 -4.76 6.13
N PHE A 197 19.93 -5.64 5.29
CA PHE A 197 19.45 -5.81 3.92
C PHE A 197 17.93 -6.02 3.89
N TRP A 198 17.40 -6.81 4.81
CA TRP A 198 15.96 -7.11 4.85
C TRP A 198 15.09 -5.97 5.35
N ASP A 199 15.66 -4.92 5.93
CA ASP A 199 14.88 -3.77 6.38
C ASP A 199 14.30 -2.98 5.19
N GLU A 200 15.06 -2.96 4.08
CA GLU A 200 14.73 -2.17 2.90
C GLU A 200 14.41 -3.02 1.67
N TYR A 201 15.00 -4.20 1.55
CA TYR A 201 14.94 -4.99 0.30
C TYR A 201 14.18 -6.30 0.44
N PHE A 202 13.44 -6.49 1.52
CA PHE A 202 12.52 -7.61 1.63
C PHE A 202 11.33 -7.40 0.68
N PRO A 203 11.04 -8.35 -0.28
CA PRO A 203 10.03 -8.11 -1.30
C PRO A 203 8.60 -7.89 -0.74
N PRO A 204 7.73 -7.22 -1.53
CA PRO A 204 7.88 -6.77 -2.92
C PRO A 204 8.64 -5.44 -3.04
N ASN A 205 9.59 -5.36 -4.00
CA ASN A 205 10.41 -4.18 -4.22
C ASN A 205 9.96 -3.38 -5.46
N GLY A 206 8.68 -3.37 -5.75
CA GLY A 206 8.08 -2.62 -6.86
C GLY A 206 6.68 -3.10 -7.20
N TRP A 207 5.94 -2.30 -7.96
CA TRP A 207 4.64 -2.69 -8.50
C TRP A 207 4.76 -3.95 -9.35
N ASN A 208 3.83 -4.89 -9.17
CA ASN A 208 3.83 -6.20 -9.83
C ASN A 208 5.14 -7.00 -9.65
N CYS A 209 5.85 -6.77 -8.55
CA CYS A 209 7.03 -7.56 -8.20
C CYS A 209 6.62 -8.97 -7.77
N ARG A 210 7.18 -9.99 -8.44
CA ARG A 210 6.95 -11.41 -8.17
C ARG A 210 8.13 -12.08 -7.44
N CYS A 211 9.08 -11.27 -6.95
CA CYS A 211 10.18 -11.78 -6.14
C CYS A 211 9.66 -12.24 -4.78
N THR A 212 10.33 -13.21 -4.20
CA THR A 212 10.02 -13.81 -2.90
C THR A 212 11.29 -14.07 -2.11
N VAL A 213 11.16 -14.61 -0.92
CA VAL A 213 12.27 -15.09 -0.08
C VAL A 213 12.00 -16.52 0.31
N ALA A 214 13.04 -17.34 0.27
CA ALA A 214 13.05 -18.70 0.79
C ALA A 214 13.89 -18.77 2.07
N ARG A 215 13.48 -19.61 3.02
CA ARG A 215 14.27 -19.97 4.18
C ARG A 215 15.12 -21.20 3.81
N VAL A 216 16.44 -21.09 3.99
CA VAL A 216 17.41 -22.14 3.65
C VAL A 216 18.27 -22.49 4.85
N LEU A 217 18.77 -23.70 4.94
CA LEU A 217 19.65 -24.10 6.04
C LEU A 217 21.01 -23.40 5.94
N ARG A 218 21.48 -22.84 7.05
CA ARG A 218 22.79 -22.18 7.14
C ARG A 218 23.95 -23.13 6.83
N SER A 219 23.79 -24.44 7.12
CA SER A 219 24.78 -25.46 6.79
C SER A 219 24.99 -25.66 5.29
N ASP A 220 23.96 -25.42 4.49
CA ASP A 220 23.92 -25.84 3.10
C ASP A 220 24.18 -24.67 2.13
N TYR A 221 24.06 -23.43 2.62
CA TYR A 221 24.19 -22.22 1.81
C TYR A 221 25.21 -21.27 2.41
N PRO A 222 26.18 -20.77 1.61
CA PRO A 222 27.11 -19.74 2.05
C PRO A 222 26.37 -18.42 2.27
N GLU A 223 26.78 -17.71 3.30
CA GLU A 223 26.28 -16.35 3.58
C GLU A 223 26.87 -15.36 2.57
N SER A 224 26.04 -14.50 2.01
CA SER A 224 26.45 -13.44 1.09
C SER A 224 27.15 -12.30 1.84
N ASP A 225 27.98 -11.54 1.12
CA ASP A 225 28.50 -10.27 1.63
C ASP A 225 27.35 -9.25 1.78
N GLU A 226 27.05 -8.87 3.03
CA GLU A 226 25.95 -7.95 3.35
C GLU A 226 26.14 -6.58 2.71
N HIS A 227 27.36 -6.04 2.71
CA HIS A 227 27.65 -4.74 2.16
C HIS A 227 27.39 -4.73 0.64
N ARG A 228 27.85 -5.76 -0.05
CA ARG A 228 27.60 -5.93 -1.47
C ARG A 228 26.10 -6.07 -1.77
N ALA A 229 25.39 -6.87 -0.99
CA ALA A 229 23.95 -7.06 -1.13
C ALA A 229 23.16 -5.74 -0.96
N ILE A 230 23.55 -4.89 0.01
CA ILE A 230 22.94 -3.58 0.22
C ILE A 230 23.20 -2.65 -0.97
N LEU A 231 24.41 -2.66 -1.55
CA LEU A 231 24.72 -1.88 -2.76
C LEU A 231 23.86 -2.33 -3.94
N ASP A 232 23.74 -3.63 -4.17
CA ASP A 232 22.92 -4.19 -5.25
C ASP A 232 21.42 -3.88 -5.03
N GLY A 233 20.94 -3.94 -3.79
CA GLY A 233 19.59 -3.53 -3.38
C GLY A 233 19.33 -2.05 -3.64
N SER A 234 20.30 -1.20 -3.31
CA SER A 234 20.23 0.23 -3.60
C SER A 234 20.12 0.52 -5.10
N GLN A 235 20.88 -0.20 -5.93
CA GLN A 235 20.80 -0.10 -7.38
C GLN A 235 19.45 -0.63 -7.91
N ALA A 236 18.94 -1.74 -7.35
CA ALA A 236 17.66 -2.32 -7.73
C ALA A 236 16.48 -1.38 -7.49
N THR A 237 16.63 -0.43 -6.58
CA THR A 237 15.62 0.57 -6.21
C THR A 237 16.06 2.01 -6.50
N ALA A 238 17.06 2.23 -7.37
CA ALA A 238 17.57 3.56 -7.74
C ALA A 238 16.70 4.28 -8.78
N GLY A 239 15.74 3.62 -9.42
CA GLY A 239 14.84 4.22 -10.39
C GLY A 239 14.02 5.36 -9.77
N ARG A 240 13.60 6.31 -10.61
CA ARG A 240 12.80 7.45 -10.17
C ARG A 240 11.61 6.98 -9.33
N HIS A 241 11.54 7.46 -8.09
CA HIS A 241 10.51 7.12 -7.09
C HIS A 241 10.46 5.64 -6.66
N GLN A 242 11.46 4.83 -6.98
CA GLN A 242 11.50 3.44 -6.50
C GLN A 242 12.01 3.31 -5.06
N GLU A 243 12.68 4.33 -4.52
CA GLU A 243 13.06 4.38 -3.09
C GLU A 243 11.86 4.15 -2.15
N MET A 244 10.64 4.52 -2.58
CA MET A 244 9.43 4.27 -1.81
C MET A 244 9.14 2.78 -1.59
N MET A 245 9.74 1.89 -2.39
CA MET A 245 9.59 0.44 -2.28
C MET A 245 10.59 -0.19 -1.30
N ARG A 246 11.42 0.63 -0.63
CA ARG A 246 12.37 0.19 0.40
C ARG A 246 11.65 0.06 1.73
N PHE A 247 11.06 -1.09 1.99
CA PHE A 247 10.44 -1.41 3.27
C PHE A 247 10.34 -2.92 3.45
N ASN A 248 10.12 -3.34 4.71
CA ASN A 248 9.84 -4.73 5.02
C ASN A 248 8.39 -4.85 5.50
N PRO A 249 7.48 -5.44 4.72
CA PRO A 249 6.08 -5.57 5.11
C PRO A 249 5.88 -6.36 6.41
N GLY A 250 6.75 -7.31 6.71
CA GLY A 250 6.68 -8.11 7.93
C GLY A 250 7.17 -7.36 9.17
N ARG A 251 8.26 -6.59 9.06
CA ARG A 251 8.74 -5.76 10.18
C ARG A 251 7.79 -4.61 10.50
N GLN A 252 7.25 -3.97 9.46
CA GLN A 252 6.33 -2.86 9.62
C GLN A 252 4.89 -3.32 9.89
N MET A 253 4.60 -4.58 9.58
CA MET A 253 3.25 -5.14 9.57
C MET A 253 2.29 -4.23 8.81
N ALA A 254 2.64 -3.95 7.53
CA ALA A 254 1.96 -3.03 6.65
C ALA A 254 1.96 -3.56 5.21
N CYS A 255 0.84 -3.39 4.48
CA CYS A 255 0.77 -3.71 3.06
C CYS A 255 1.50 -2.68 2.21
N PHE A 256 1.47 -1.42 2.62
CA PHE A 256 2.08 -0.31 1.89
C PHE A 256 3.08 0.42 2.77
N PRO A 257 4.23 0.85 2.22
CA PRO A 257 5.14 1.72 2.93
C PRO A 257 4.44 3.05 3.25
N PHE A 258 4.78 3.65 4.37
CA PHE A 258 4.26 4.98 4.72
C PHE A 258 4.66 6.02 3.66
N TYR A 259 5.87 5.92 3.14
CA TYR A 259 6.34 6.67 1.99
C TYR A 259 5.91 5.96 0.70
N ASN A 260 4.83 6.40 0.09
CA ASN A 260 4.15 5.79 -1.06
C ASN A 260 3.78 6.85 -2.11
N PRO A 261 3.21 6.50 -3.28
CA PRO A 261 2.90 7.47 -4.34
C PRO A 261 2.07 8.68 -3.90
N TYR A 262 1.25 8.51 -2.88
CA TYR A 262 0.34 9.55 -2.39
C TYR A 262 0.92 10.41 -1.26
N THR A 263 2.04 9.99 -0.66
CA THR A 263 2.68 10.72 0.45
C THR A 263 4.04 11.31 0.08
N ILE A 264 4.67 10.80 -0.93
CA ILE A 264 6.03 11.03 -1.45
C ILE A 264 6.76 12.25 -0.85
N SER A 265 7.41 13.05 -1.54
CA SER A 265 8.45 14.02 -1.15
C SER A 265 8.22 14.82 0.16
N ARG A 266 6.98 14.92 0.65
CA ARG A 266 6.64 15.68 1.88
C ARG A 266 6.68 14.84 3.15
N CYS A 267 6.57 13.50 3.02
CA CYS A 267 6.54 12.59 4.17
C CYS A 267 7.85 11.86 4.42
N LYS A 268 8.85 12.04 3.57
CA LYS A 268 10.16 11.37 3.71
C LYS A 268 10.80 11.67 5.07
N ASP A 269 10.76 12.92 5.49
CA ASP A 269 11.35 13.41 6.76
C ASP A 269 10.28 13.72 7.82
N CYS A 270 9.06 13.18 7.68
CA CYS A 270 7.97 13.44 8.61
C CYS A 270 8.29 12.83 9.99
N PRO A 271 8.19 13.61 11.09
CA PRO A 271 8.44 13.12 12.44
C PRO A 271 7.44 12.06 12.90
N ASP A 272 6.25 12.04 12.31
CA ASP A 272 5.20 11.05 12.59
C ASP A 272 5.37 9.76 11.77
N ARG A 273 6.41 9.66 10.94
CA ARG A 273 6.72 8.43 10.22
C ARG A 273 7.10 7.33 11.21
N PRO A 274 6.54 6.13 11.10
CA PRO A 274 6.96 5.01 11.93
C PRO A 274 8.48 4.79 11.85
N GLY A 275 9.16 4.81 12.99
CA GLY A 275 10.62 4.58 13.08
C GLY A 275 11.50 5.81 12.94
N THR A 276 10.95 7.02 12.77
CA THR A 276 11.73 8.27 12.86
C THR A 276 11.55 8.91 14.23
N MET A 277 12.63 9.13 14.94
CA MET A 277 12.64 10.02 16.12
C MET A 277 12.54 11.46 15.62
N GLY A 278 11.41 12.12 15.95
CA GLY A 278 11.06 13.42 15.43
C GLY A 278 11.96 14.55 15.88
N LEU A 279 12.73 15.10 14.96
CA LEU A 279 13.49 16.32 15.15
C LEU A 279 13.12 17.45 14.18
N VAL A 280 12.24 17.21 13.21
CA VAL A 280 11.87 18.23 12.22
C VAL A 280 10.36 18.44 12.21
N LYS A 281 9.90 19.64 12.56
CA LYS A 281 8.53 20.09 12.31
C LYS A 281 8.32 20.21 10.80
N VAL A 282 7.50 19.33 10.23
CA VAL A 282 7.01 19.51 8.85
C VAL A 282 5.98 20.65 8.87
N PRO A 283 6.09 21.63 7.97
CA PRO A 283 5.11 22.71 7.88
C PRO A 283 3.70 22.15 7.69
N ASP A 284 2.73 22.73 8.38
CA ASP A 284 1.33 22.43 8.16
C ASP A 284 0.97 22.77 6.70
N ASN A 285 0.53 21.76 5.96
CA ASN A 285 0.02 21.86 4.60
C ASN A 285 -1.16 20.91 4.45
N GLU A 286 -1.84 21.00 3.31
CA GLU A 286 -3.05 20.20 3.03
C GLU A 286 -2.81 18.69 3.17
N LEU A 287 -1.64 18.17 2.74
CA LEU A 287 -1.32 16.76 2.90
C LEU A 287 -1.11 16.37 4.36
N CYS A 288 -0.52 17.25 5.17
CA CYS A 288 -0.36 17.01 6.61
C CYS A 288 -1.72 17.04 7.32
N ALA A 289 -2.60 17.96 6.95
CA ALA A 289 -3.98 18.00 7.45
C ALA A 289 -4.74 16.72 7.08
N ALA A 290 -4.67 16.28 5.84
CA ALA A 290 -5.25 15.01 5.39
C ALA A 290 -4.68 13.81 6.19
N CYS A 291 -3.38 13.78 6.45
CA CYS A 291 -2.72 12.74 7.24
C CYS A 291 -3.25 12.71 8.68
N LYS A 292 -3.38 13.88 9.33
CA LYS A 292 -3.97 13.98 10.67
C LYS A 292 -5.40 13.42 10.69
N MET A 293 -6.23 13.83 9.72
CA MET A 293 -7.61 13.35 9.60
C MET A 293 -7.70 11.84 9.40
N ILE A 294 -6.93 11.28 8.46
CA ILE A 294 -6.92 9.85 8.18
C ILE A 294 -6.52 9.05 9.43
N ARG A 295 -5.48 9.49 10.15
CA ARG A 295 -5.03 8.84 11.39
C ARG A 295 -6.06 8.94 12.51
N GLU A 296 -6.71 10.08 12.66
CA GLU A 296 -7.78 10.24 13.64
C GLU A 296 -8.96 9.32 13.35
N MET A 297 -9.39 9.24 12.10
CA MET A 297 -10.46 8.33 11.67
C MET A 297 -10.10 6.87 11.92
N THR A 298 -8.84 6.48 11.69
CA THR A 298 -8.34 5.13 11.98
C THR A 298 -8.46 4.81 13.47
N ARG A 299 -8.03 5.72 14.35
CA ARG A 299 -8.13 5.56 15.81
C ARG A 299 -9.59 5.47 16.29
N ARG A 300 -10.47 6.32 15.76
CA ARG A 300 -11.91 6.29 16.09
C ARG A 300 -12.55 4.95 15.71
N LYS A 301 -12.19 4.41 14.53
CA LYS A 301 -12.67 3.10 14.07
C LYS A 301 -12.23 1.97 15.01
N GLU A 302 -11.02 2.01 15.52
CA GLU A 302 -10.50 1.04 16.50
C GLU A 302 -11.26 1.12 17.84
N THR A 303 -11.39 2.31 18.38
CA THR A 303 -12.10 2.54 19.66
C THR A 303 -13.55 2.04 19.58
N LEU A 304 -14.24 2.28 18.46
CA LEU A 304 -15.60 1.80 18.25
C LEU A 304 -15.68 0.28 18.13
N LYS A 305 -14.69 -0.36 17.50
CA LYS A 305 -14.63 -1.82 17.40
C LYS A 305 -14.39 -2.47 18.77
N ILE A 306 -13.48 -1.92 19.57
CA ILE A 306 -13.19 -2.39 20.92
C ILE A 306 -14.46 -2.29 21.77
N ARG A 307 -15.10 -1.14 21.80
CA ARG A 307 -16.33 -0.89 22.56
C ARG A 307 -17.50 -1.81 22.15
N ARG A 308 -17.63 -2.11 20.85
CA ARG A 308 -18.63 -3.08 20.36
C ARG A 308 -18.35 -4.50 20.86
N LYS A 309 -17.08 -4.93 20.85
CA LYS A 309 -16.67 -6.25 21.39
C LYS A 309 -16.90 -6.36 22.90
N GLU A 310 -16.66 -5.29 23.66
CA GLU A 310 -16.94 -5.23 25.08
C GLU A 310 -18.43 -5.35 25.37
N ILE A 311 -19.27 -4.57 24.67
CA ILE A 311 -20.74 -4.65 24.77
C ILE A 311 -21.26 -6.05 24.41
N GLN A 312 -20.70 -6.68 23.35
CA GLN A 312 -21.08 -8.04 22.97
C GLN A 312 -20.68 -9.09 24.01
N LYS A 313 -19.51 -8.92 24.65
CA LYS A 313 -19.08 -9.78 25.76
C LYS A 313 -19.98 -9.63 26.98
N GLU A 314 -20.32 -8.41 27.36
CA GLU A 314 -21.24 -8.13 28.46
C GLU A 314 -22.64 -8.69 28.16
N ALA A 315 -23.14 -8.59 26.91
CA ALA A 315 -24.43 -9.11 26.51
C ALA A 315 -24.47 -10.66 26.42
N SER A 316 -23.33 -11.32 26.22
CA SER A 316 -23.23 -12.80 26.16
C SER A 316 -22.95 -13.45 27.50
N GLY A 317 -22.83 -12.69 28.58
CA GLY A 317 -22.70 -13.22 29.95
C GLY A 317 -21.40 -13.98 30.21
N LEU A 318 -20.36 -13.71 29.45
CA LEU A 318 -19.02 -14.27 29.59
C LEU A 318 -18.07 -13.25 30.17
#